data_c3790d16a98c57be4741adf60c27a0df
#
_entry.id   c3790d16a98c57be4741adf60c27a0df
#
_cell.length_a   1.000
_cell.length_b   1.000
_cell.length_c   1.000
_cell.angle_alpha   90.00
_cell.angle_beta   90.00
_cell.angle_gamma   90.00
#
_symmetry.space_group_name_H-M   'P 1'
#
loop_
_entity.id
_entity.type
_entity.pdbx_description
1 polymer ?
#
loop_
_entity_poly.entity_id
_entity_poly.type
_entity_poly.pdbx_seq_one_letter_code
_entity_poly.pdbx_strand_id
1 'polypeptide(L)'
;MDRNNSMTKNNQKQNMKSNTQRQHPIAALGVAAVAGLLMALGSLSSCTLESSDNGDLDGYWHLESVDTLATGKTGDYSNRRFFWGIEHRLISVSDIDREGRLGYYFRFEQTGDSLFLGKAYKNNWHQDNGEDGGDIPVDDVEPLRYYGVNELEEHFAKEALSGSRMILRSKTLRLKFKKF
;
A
#
# COMPACT_ATOMS: atom_id res chain seq x y z
N MET A 1 72.79 -41.11 64.87
CA MET A 1 73.60 -41.93 63.99
C MET A 1 73.21 -41.55 62.58
N ASP A 2 73.92 -40.67 62.09
CA ASP A 2 74.84 -40.71 60.96
C ASP A 2 74.14 -40.64 59.59
N ARG A 3 74.42 -39.57 59.05
CA ARG A 3 75.31 -39.11 57.97
C ARG A 3 74.67 -39.15 56.57
N ASN A 4 74.64 -37.96 56.05
CA ASN A 4 75.37 -37.50 54.86
C ASN A 4 75.08 -38.23 53.53
N ASN A 5 74.68 -37.61 52.49
CA ASN A 5 75.56 -36.86 51.58
C ASN A 5 74.73 -36.38 50.35
N SER A 6 74.69 -35.12 50.09
CA SER A 6 75.50 -34.41 49.17
C SER A 6 75.31 -34.70 47.66
N MET A 7 74.98 -33.65 46.99
CA MET A 7 75.36 -33.23 45.63
C MET A 7 74.95 -34.12 44.45
N THR A 8 74.17 -33.58 43.53
CA THR A 8 74.78 -32.89 42.40
C THR A 8 73.74 -32.20 41.52
N LYS A 9 74.04 -30.98 41.23
CA LYS A 9 73.39 -30.15 40.19
C LYS A 9 73.43 -30.87 38.86
N ASN A 10 72.36 -30.78 38.11
CA ASN A 10 72.53 -30.51 36.70
C ASN A 10 71.35 -29.79 36.12
N ASN A 11 71.62 -28.61 35.66
CA ASN A 11 70.86 -27.77 34.80
C ASN A 11 70.42 -28.52 33.53
N GLN A 12 69.11 -28.62 33.30
CA GLN A 12 68.65 -28.66 31.95
C GLN A 12 67.57 -27.58 31.79
N LYS A 13 68.04 -26.44 31.31
CA LYS A 13 67.18 -25.44 30.63
C LYS A 13 66.60 -26.11 29.42
N GLN A 14 65.41 -26.62 29.50
CA GLN A 14 64.61 -26.88 28.29
C GLN A 14 63.91 -25.58 27.88
N ASN A 15 64.42 -25.06 26.79
CA ASN A 15 63.92 -23.94 26.04
C ASN A 15 62.54 -24.28 25.45
N MET A 16 61.51 -23.99 26.17
CA MET A 16 60.15 -24.07 25.64
C MET A 16 59.95 -22.79 24.83
N LYS A 17 60.19 -22.87 23.52
CA LYS A 17 59.86 -21.85 22.57
C LYS A 17 58.31 -21.78 22.54
N SER A 18 57.77 -20.81 23.23
CA SER A 18 56.36 -20.40 23.04
C SER A 18 56.22 -19.86 21.63
N ASN A 19 55.62 -20.70 20.77
CA ASN A 19 55.24 -20.29 19.44
C ASN A 19 53.95 -19.43 19.57
N THR A 20 54.17 -18.15 19.87
CA THR A 20 53.09 -17.16 19.84
C THR A 20 52.72 -16.93 18.38
N GLN A 21 51.73 -17.67 17.88
CA GLN A 21 51.09 -17.37 16.62
C GLN A 21 50.50 -15.96 16.74
N ARG A 22 51.15 -15.00 16.12
CA ARG A 22 50.57 -13.69 15.84
C ARG A 22 49.37 -13.92 14.90
N GLN A 23 48.21 -14.07 15.47
CA GLN A 23 46.96 -13.96 14.72
C GLN A 23 46.90 -12.53 14.18
N HIS A 24 46.91 -12.40 12.86
CA HIS A 24 46.85 -11.12 12.19
C HIS A 24 45.47 -10.46 12.46
N PRO A 25 45.41 -9.30 13.13
CA PRO A 25 44.15 -8.63 13.45
C PRO A 25 43.36 -8.16 12.20
N ILE A 26 44.03 -8.14 11.05
CA ILE A 26 43.47 -7.69 9.78
C ILE A 26 42.37 -8.63 9.26
N ALA A 27 42.51 -9.95 9.48
CA ALA A 27 41.48 -10.92 9.04
C ALA A 27 40.20 -10.80 9.87
N ALA A 28 40.28 -10.53 11.16
CA ALA A 28 39.12 -10.37 12.04
C ALA A 28 38.35 -9.08 11.74
N LEU A 29 39.03 -7.99 11.38
CA LEU A 29 38.39 -6.73 10.96
C LEU A 29 37.65 -6.88 9.62
N GLY A 30 38.20 -7.65 8.68
CA GLY A 30 37.53 -7.90 7.40
C GLY A 30 36.22 -8.68 7.54
N VAL A 31 36.21 -9.72 8.38
CA VAL A 31 35.00 -10.54 8.60
C VAL A 31 33.90 -9.74 9.32
N ALA A 32 34.25 -8.91 10.32
CA ALA A 32 33.32 -8.06 11.03
C ALA A 32 32.70 -6.98 10.12
N ALA A 33 33.50 -6.38 9.22
CA ALA A 33 33.01 -5.39 8.26
C ALA A 33 32.03 -6.00 7.24
N VAL A 34 32.30 -7.20 6.72
CA VAL A 34 31.42 -7.90 5.78
C VAL A 34 30.11 -8.34 6.47
N ALA A 35 30.18 -8.84 7.72
CA ALA A 35 28.99 -9.20 8.48
C ALA A 35 28.13 -7.98 8.81
N GLY A 36 28.71 -6.84 9.15
CA GLY A 36 28.01 -5.58 9.37
C GLY A 36 27.32 -5.05 8.12
N LEU A 37 27.96 -5.16 6.95
CA LEU A 37 27.39 -4.75 5.66
C LEU A 37 26.22 -5.64 5.23
N LEU A 38 26.31 -6.95 5.46
CA LEU A 38 25.22 -7.89 5.18
C LEU A 38 23.99 -7.67 6.08
N MET A 39 24.20 -7.33 7.36
CA MET A 39 23.10 -6.97 8.26
C MET A 39 22.44 -5.64 7.89
N ALA A 40 23.20 -4.66 7.41
CA ALA A 40 22.68 -3.37 6.95
C ALA A 40 21.85 -3.51 5.66
N LEU A 41 22.22 -4.42 4.76
CA LEU A 41 21.45 -4.71 3.54
C LEU A 41 20.18 -5.51 3.82
N GLY A 42 20.15 -6.36 4.85
CA GLY A 42 18.98 -7.12 5.28
C GLY A 42 17.87 -6.26 5.92
N SER A 43 18.21 -5.12 6.52
CA SER A 43 17.23 -4.23 7.14
C SER A 43 16.51 -3.29 6.16
N LEU A 44 16.91 -3.21 4.90
CA LEU A 44 16.24 -2.41 3.87
C LEU A 44 15.08 -3.14 3.19
N SER A 45 14.89 -4.44 3.44
CA SER A 45 13.81 -5.24 2.83
C SER A 45 12.51 -5.26 3.66
N SER A 46 12.40 -4.49 4.73
CA SER A 46 11.25 -4.56 5.66
C SER A 46 10.11 -3.58 5.34
N CYS A 47 10.22 -2.78 4.28
CA CYS A 47 9.06 -2.05 3.77
C CYS A 47 8.51 -2.78 2.55
N THR A 48 7.72 -3.82 2.76
CA THR A 48 6.73 -4.21 1.76
C THR A 48 5.71 -3.08 1.72
N LEU A 49 5.85 -2.17 0.76
CA LEU A 49 4.74 -1.30 0.37
C LEU A 49 3.62 -2.27 -0.04
N GLU A 50 2.55 -2.30 0.75
CA GLU A 50 1.33 -2.97 0.32
C GLU A 50 0.87 -2.26 -0.96
N SER A 51 1.18 -2.84 -2.09
CA SER A 51 0.68 -2.37 -3.38
C SER A 51 -0.75 -2.87 -3.55
N SER A 52 -1.61 -2.01 -4.06
CA SER A 52 -2.94 -2.41 -4.46
C SER A 52 -2.88 -3.36 -5.66
N ASP A 53 -3.68 -4.42 -5.66
CA ASP A 53 -3.70 -5.47 -6.69
C ASP A 53 -4.77 -5.23 -7.77
N ASN A 54 -5.25 -3.99 -7.93
CA ASN A 54 -6.34 -3.70 -8.87
C ASN A 54 -5.87 -3.44 -10.31
N GLY A 55 -4.55 -3.50 -10.56
CA GLY A 55 -3.99 -3.26 -11.89
C GLY A 55 -4.28 -1.86 -12.42
N ASP A 56 -4.73 -1.75 -13.66
CA ASP A 56 -5.04 -0.46 -14.29
C ASP A 56 -6.16 0.32 -13.59
N LEU A 57 -6.99 -0.35 -12.77
CA LEU A 57 -8.09 0.29 -12.04
C LEU A 57 -7.59 1.23 -10.95
N ASP A 58 -6.45 0.91 -10.32
CA ASP A 58 -5.86 1.78 -9.28
C ASP A 58 -5.53 3.16 -9.80
N GLY A 59 -5.73 4.15 -8.95
CA GLY A 59 -5.31 5.52 -9.20
C GLY A 59 -6.42 6.55 -9.02
N TYR A 60 -6.12 7.76 -9.48
CA TYR A 60 -7.02 8.91 -9.35
C TYR A 60 -7.63 9.24 -10.71
N TRP A 61 -8.95 9.11 -10.81
CA TRP A 61 -9.70 9.16 -12.05
C TRP A 61 -10.57 10.41 -12.10
N HIS A 62 -10.30 11.28 -13.05
CA HIS A 62 -11.10 12.47 -13.32
C HIS A 62 -12.31 12.10 -14.18
N LEU A 63 -13.52 12.46 -13.73
CA LEU A 63 -14.74 12.27 -14.50
C LEU A 63 -14.81 13.30 -15.62
N GLU A 64 -14.82 12.84 -16.87
CA GLU A 64 -14.89 13.68 -18.06
C GLU A 64 -16.30 13.90 -18.55
N SER A 65 -17.11 12.85 -18.57
CA SER A 65 -18.51 12.95 -19.02
C SER A 65 -19.37 11.80 -18.49
N VAL A 66 -20.69 12.06 -18.46
CA VAL A 66 -21.72 11.10 -18.08
C VAL A 66 -22.78 11.05 -19.17
N ASP A 67 -22.95 9.88 -19.80
CA ASP A 67 -24.07 9.66 -20.73
C ASP A 67 -25.25 9.04 -19.94
N THR A 68 -26.43 9.62 -20.08
CA THR A 68 -27.68 9.03 -19.57
C THR A 68 -28.26 8.11 -20.65
N LEU A 69 -28.26 6.80 -20.41
CA LEU A 69 -28.57 5.80 -21.43
C LEU A 69 -30.01 5.90 -21.95
N ALA A 70 -30.95 6.22 -21.07
CA ALA A 70 -32.37 6.34 -21.44
C ALA A 70 -32.68 7.51 -22.38
N THR A 71 -31.92 8.60 -22.32
CA THR A 71 -32.18 9.82 -23.08
C THR A 71 -31.11 10.13 -24.13
N GLY A 72 -29.99 9.45 -24.08
CA GLY A 72 -28.80 9.74 -24.90
C GLY A 72 -28.14 11.08 -24.61
N LYS A 73 -28.55 11.77 -23.51
CA LYS A 73 -27.95 13.05 -23.13
C LYS A 73 -26.58 12.81 -22.50
N THR A 74 -25.63 13.66 -22.84
CA THR A 74 -24.28 13.67 -22.24
C THR A 74 -24.11 14.92 -21.39
N GLY A 75 -23.75 14.74 -20.13
CA GLY A 75 -23.26 15.80 -19.26
C GLY A 75 -21.73 15.91 -19.38
N ASP A 76 -21.24 17.14 -19.51
CA ASP A 76 -19.79 17.45 -19.56
C ASP A 76 -19.31 17.79 -18.13
N TYR A 77 -18.29 17.09 -17.69
CA TYR A 77 -17.65 17.25 -16.39
C TYR A 77 -16.15 17.62 -16.52
N SER A 78 -15.65 17.77 -17.75
CA SER A 78 -14.23 17.96 -18.02
C SER A 78 -13.61 19.20 -17.36
N ASN A 79 -14.42 20.20 -17.04
CA ASN A 79 -13.99 21.42 -16.33
C ASN A 79 -14.27 21.39 -14.81
N ARG A 80 -14.73 20.26 -14.27
CA ARG A 80 -15.03 20.10 -12.84
C ARG A 80 -13.96 19.27 -12.18
N ARG A 81 -13.68 19.54 -10.90
CA ARG A 81 -12.76 18.72 -10.11
C ARG A 81 -13.47 17.56 -9.44
N PHE A 82 -14.03 16.69 -10.28
CA PHE A 82 -14.81 15.53 -9.87
C PHE A 82 -13.98 14.26 -10.06
N PHE A 83 -13.71 13.55 -8.96
CA PHE A 83 -12.77 12.44 -8.98
C PHE A 83 -13.30 11.18 -8.31
N TRP A 84 -12.84 10.05 -8.83
CA TRP A 84 -12.86 8.75 -8.18
C TRP A 84 -11.42 8.35 -7.88
N GLY A 85 -11.09 8.18 -6.60
CA GLY A 85 -9.80 7.62 -6.16
C GLY A 85 -9.98 6.14 -5.84
N ILE A 86 -9.21 5.27 -6.48
CA ILE A 86 -9.33 3.82 -6.34
C ILE A 86 -8.01 3.27 -5.82
N GLU A 87 -8.06 2.62 -4.65
CA GLU A 87 -6.91 2.03 -4.01
C GLU A 87 -7.34 0.88 -3.09
N HIS A 88 -6.56 -0.21 -3.09
CA HIS A 88 -6.88 -1.43 -2.35
C HIS A 88 -8.30 -1.96 -2.66
N ARG A 89 -9.21 -1.92 -1.71
CA ARG A 89 -10.62 -2.31 -1.89
C ARG A 89 -11.57 -1.15 -1.58
N LEU A 90 -11.10 0.06 -1.82
CA LEU A 90 -11.84 1.27 -1.53
C LEU A 90 -11.89 2.18 -2.76
N ILE A 91 -13.08 2.69 -3.05
CA ILE A 91 -13.30 3.78 -3.98
C ILE A 91 -13.74 4.98 -3.19
N SER A 92 -13.01 6.09 -3.32
CA SER A 92 -13.43 7.40 -2.84
C SER A 92 -14.00 8.21 -4.00
N VAL A 93 -15.14 8.86 -3.79
CA VAL A 93 -15.74 9.76 -4.78
C VAL A 93 -15.91 11.14 -4.18
N SER A 94 -15.50 12.18 -4.90
CA SER A 94 -15.59 13.56 -4.42
C SER A 94 -15.71 14.56 -5.56
N ASP A 95 -16.45 15.63 -5.29
CA ASP A 95 -16.48 16.85 -6.09
C ASP A 95 -15.81 17.97 -5.28
N ILE A 96 -14.56 18.29 -5.61
CA ILE A 96 -13.78 19.27 -4.87
C ILE A 96 -14.39 20.67 -4.97
N ASP A 97 -15.11 20.97 -6.07
CA ASP A 97 -15.74 22.27 -6.29
C ASP A 97 -17.01 22.45 -5.43
N ARG A 98 -17.62 21.36 -4.98
CA ARG A 98 -18.84 21.37 -4.18
C ARG A 98 -18.59 21.15 -2.69
N GLU A 99 -17.78 20.16 -2.35
CA GLU A 99 -17.67 19.62 -0.99
C GLU A 99 -16.24 19.58 -0.49
N GLY A 100 -15.32 20.13 -1.26
CA GLY A 100 -13.89 19.95 -1.00
C GLY A 100 -13.50 18.49 -1.21
N ARG A 101 -12.78 17.92 -0.25
CA ARG A 101 -12.39 16.50 -0.31
C ARG A 101 -13.35 15.57 0.42
N LEU A 102 -14.44 16.10 0.93
CA LEU A 102 -15.52 15.29 1.46
C LEU A 102 -16.24 14.60 0.29
N GLY A 103 -16.95 13.55 0.59
CA GLY A 103 -17.65 12.76 -0.42
C GLY A 103 -18.02 11.43 0.20
N TYR A 104 -17.91 10.38 -0.58
CA TYR A 104 -18.31 9.04 -0.15
C TYR A 104 -17.21 8.04 -0.43
N TYR A 105 -17.22 6.98 0.35
CA TYR A 105 -16.40 5.79 0.14
C TYR A 105 -17.29 4.59 -0.17
N PHE A 106 -16.77 3.70 -1.02
CA PHE A 106 -17.41 2.43 -1.35
C PHE A 106 -16.42 1.30 -1.17
N ARG A 107 -16.86 0.22 -0.57
CA ARG A 107 -16.19 -1.06 -0.76
C ARG A 107 -16.50 -1.56 -2.15
N PHE A 108 -15.54 -2.22 -2.79
CA PHE A 108 -15.77 -2.77 -4.11
C PHE A 108 -15.14 -4.14 -4.28
N GLU A 109 -15.68 -4.84 -5.26
CA GLU A 109 -15.12 -6.06 -5.82
C GLU A 109 -15.03 -5.89 -7.34
N GLN A 110 -14.06 -6.58 -7.97
CA GLN A 110 -13.94 -6.55 -9.42
C GLN A 110 -13.69 -7.93 -10.00
N THR A 111 -14.15 -8.12 -11.22
CA THR A 111 -13.77 -9.21 -12.13
C THR A 111 -13.07 -8.63 -13.35
N GLY A 112 -12.73 -9.45 -14.36
CA GLY A 112 -12.10 -8.98 -15.59
C GLY A 112 -12.88 -7.85 -16.28
N ASP A 113 -14.21 -7.96 -16.32
CA ASP A 113 -15.12 -7.07 -17.05
C ASP A 113 -16.11 -6.29 -16.18
N SER A 114 -16.09 -6.49 -14.87
CA SER A 114 -17.11 -5.93 -13.98
C SER A 114 -16.49 -5.27 -12.74
N LEU A 115 -17.18 -4.24 -12.24
CA LEU A 115 -16.91 -3.54 -11.00
C LEU A 115 -18.20 -3.48 -10.19
N PHE A 116 -18.18 -4.01 -8.96
CA PHE A 116 -19.30 -4.03 -8.04
C PHE A 116 -19.03 -3.08 -6.89
N LEU A 117 -19.85 -2.07 -6.70
CA LEU A 117 -19.82 -1.19 -5.54
C LEU A 117 -20.81 -1.69 -4.49
N GLY A 118 -20.37 -1.78 -3.25
CA GLY A 118 -21.21 -2.08 -2.10
C GLY A 118 -20.77 -1.29 -0.88
N LYS A 119 -21.61 -1.29 0.17
CA LYS A 119 -21.33 -0.65 1.45
C LYS A 119 -20.77 0.77 1.31
N ALA A 120 -21.65 1.69 0.99
CA ALA A 120 -21.33 3.11 0.90
C ALA A 120 -21.18 3.73 2.30
N TYR A 121 -20.24 4.66 2.42
CA TYR A 121 -20.00 5.43 3.63
C TYR A 121 -19.81 6.90 3.28
N LYS A 122 -20.44 7.80 4.04
CA LYS A 122 -20.15 9.22 3.97
C LYS A 122 -18.84 9.52 4.67
N ASN A 123 -17.95 10.24 4.01
CA ASN A 123 -16.70 10.69 4.60
C ASN A 123 -16.96 11.63 5.79
N ASN A 124 -16.52 11.24 6.97
CA ASN A 124 -16.61 12.00 8.21
C ASN A 124 -15.23 12.31 8.81
N TRP A 125 -14.22 12.48 7.96
CA TRP A 125 -12.82 12.76 8.35
C TRP A 125 -12.20 11.68 9.24
N HIS A 126 -12.73 10.46 9.20
CA HIS A 126 -12.35 9.37 10.11
C HIS A 126 -12.40 9.80 11.60
N GLN A 127 -13.30 10.73 11.93
CA GLN A 127 -13.45 11.22 13.29
C GLN A 127 -13.98 10.11 14.18
N ASP A 128 -13.41 10.00 15.36
CA ASP A 128 -13.96 9.13 16.41
C ASP A 128 -15.20 9.78 17.01
N ASN A 129 -16.36 9.21 16.71
CA ASN A 129 -17.65 9.65 17.25
C ASN A 129 -18.14 8.71 18.39
N GLY A 130 -17.23 8.07 19.10
CA GLY A 130 -17.53 7.11 20.15
C GLY A 130 -17.64 5.67 19.59
N GLU A 131 -18.62 4.89 20.05
CA GLU A 131 -18.79 3.47 19.63
C GLU A 131 -19.03 3.33 18.12
N ASP A 132 -19.61 4.35 17.47
CA ASP A 132 -19.91 4.41 16.04
C ASP A 132 -18.87 5.24 15.26
N GLY A 133 -17.68 5.44 15.81
CA GLY A 133 -16.63 6.28 15.24
C GLY A 133 -16.28 5.98 13.79
N GLY A 134 -15.82 7.02 13.09
CA GLY A 134 -15.37 6.92 11.70
C GLY A 134 -16.40 7.41 10.69
N ASP A 135 -16.33 6.85 9.47
CA ASP A 135 -17.21 7.22 8.37
C ASP A 135 -18.62 6.66 8.58
N ILE A 136 -19.63 7.42 8.16
CA ILE A 136 -21.03 7.16 8.44
C ILE A 136 -21.60 6.23 7.36
N PRO A 137 -22.15 5.04 7.72
CA PRO A 137 -22.83 4.16 6.76
C PRO A 137 -23.97 4.87 6.05
N VAL A 138 -24.14 4.60 4.76
CA VAL A 138 -25.19 5.17 3.90
C VAL A 138 -26.18 4.07 3.55
N ASP A 139 -27.45 4.30 3.88
CA ASP A 139 -28.58 3.41 3.61
C ASP A 139 -29.58 3.99 2.60
N ASP A 140 -29.37 5.25 2.17
CA ASP A 140 -30.15 5.92 1.13
C ASP A 140 -29.27 6.20 -0.10
N VAL A 141 -29.75 5.83 -1.27
CA VAL A 141 -29.05 6.02 -2.53
C VAL A 141 -29.09 7.47 -3.04
N GLU A 142 -30.04 8.26 -2.60
CA GLU A 142 -30.29 9.59 -3.17
C GLU A 142 -29.04 10.50 -3.19
N PRO A 143 -28.25 10.62 -2.11
CA PRO A 143 -27.02 11.41 -2.13
C PRO A 143 -25.92 10.82 -3.03
N LEU A 144 -25.97 9.53 -3.34
CA LEU A 144 -24.96 8.84 -4.17
C LEU A 144 -25.20 9.07 -5.66
N ARG A 145 -26.46 9.38 -6.07
CA ARG A 145 -26.81 9.62 -7.48
C ARG A 145 -26.00 10.74 -8.12
N TYR A 146 -25.68 11.74 -7.33
CA TYR A 146 -24.84 12.84 -7.77
C TYR A 146 -23.46 12.35 -8.23
N TYR A 147 -22.94 11.28 -7.62
CA TYR A 147 -21.64 10.69 -7.93
C TYR A 147 -21.70 9.61 -9.00
N GLY A 148 -22.85 9.43 -9.65
CA GLY A 148 -23.05 8.45 -10.71
C GLY A 148 -23.37 7.04 -10.21
N VAL A 149 -23.76 6.90 -8.93
CA VAL A 149 -24.15 5.64 -8.29
C VAL A 149 -25.65 5.69 -8.02
N ASN A 150 -26.43 4.82 -8.67
CA ASN A 150 -27.89 4.84 -8.64
C ASN A 150 -28.51 3.71 -7.80
N GLU A 151 -27.73 2.77 -7.35
CA GLU A 151 -28.13 1.66 -6.48
C GLU A 151 -27.13 1.57 -5.30
N LEU A 152 -27.58 1.15 -4.11
CA LEU A 152 -26.67 0.94 -2.96
C LEU A 152 -25.63 -0.15 -3.23
N GLU A 153 -25.98 -1.11 -4.05
CA GLU A 153 -25.11 -2.13 -4.62
C GLU A 153 -25.10 -1.93 -6.14
N GLU A 154 -24.24 -1.03 -6.61
CA GLU A 154 -24.17 -0.67 -8.03
C GLU A 154 -23.24 -1.62 -8.78
N HIS A 155 -23.69 -2.04 -9.97
CA HIS A 155 -22.93 -2.87 -10.88
C HIS A 155 -22.56 -2.09 -12.14
N PHE A 156 -21.25 -2.03 -12.42
CA PHE A 156 -20.72 -1.47 -13.65
C PHE A 156 -20.03 -2.54 -14.51
N ALA A 157 -20.37 -2.58 -15.79
CA ALA A 157 -19.51 -3.22 -16.78
C ALA A 157 -18.34 -2.30 -17.10
N LYS A 158 -17.12 -2.83 -17.15
CA LYS A 158 -15.92 -2.13 -17.59
C LYS A 158 -15.85 -2.18 -19.12
N GLU A 159 -16.44 -1.18 -19.82
CA GLU A 159 -16.40 -1.12 -21.29
C GLU A 159 -15.02 -0.79 -21.81
N ALA A 160 -14.21 -0.06 -21.03
CA ALA A 160 -12.79 0.16 -21.28
C ALA A 160 -12.06 0.38 -19.95
N LEU A 161 -10.85 -0.18 -19.85
CA LEU A 161 -9.93 0.07 -18.77
C LEU A 161 -8.49 -0.03 -19.29
N SER A 162 -7.73 1.02 -19.09
CA SER A 162 -6.31 1.10 -19.44
C SER A 162 -5.61 2.03 -18.46
N GLY A 163 -4.28 2.12 -18.51
CA GLY A 163 -3.51 3.03 -17.66
C GLY A 163 -3.86 4.52 -17.76
N SER A 164 -4.72 4.94 -18.70
CA SER A 164 -5.09 6.35 -18.89
C SER A 164 -6.58 6.63 -19.05
N ARG A 165 -7.39 5.60 -19.31
CA ARG A 165 -8.82 5.75 -19.61
C ARG A 165 -9.64 4.64 -18.99
N MET A 166 -10.79 5.03 -18.40
CA MET A 166 -11.78 4.10 -17.86
C MET A 166 -13.18 4.49 -18.36
N ILE A 167 -13.95 3.49 -18.79
CA ILE A 167 -15.37 3.64 -19.11
C ILE A 167 -16.15 2.60 -18.34
N LEU A 168 -17.02 3.07 -17.47
CA LEU A 168 -17.91 2.26 -16.65
C LEU A 168 -19.36 2.45 -17.12
N ARG A 169 -20.07 1.34 -17.31
CA ARG A 169 -21.48 1.36 -17.70
C ARG A 169 -22.34 0.64 -16.67
N SER A 170 -23.28 1.36 -16.09
CA SER A 170 -24.36 0.80 -15.27
C SER A 170 -25.62 0.55 -16.09
N LYS A 171 -26.72 0.22 -15.42
CA LYS A 171 -28.06 0.10 -16.07
C LYS A 171 -28.52 1.40 -16.68
N THR A 172 -28.15 2.55 -16.12
CA THR A 172 -28.71 3.86 -16.44
C THR A 172 -27.70 4.86 -16.99
N LEU A 173 -26.42 4.70 -16.65
CA LEU A 173 -25.37 5.65 -16.95
C LEU A 173 -24.18 4.98 -17.63
N ARG A 174 -23.45 5.78 -18.42
CA ARG A 174 -22.08 5.48 -18.84
C ARG A 174 -21.17 6.60 -18.38
N LEU A 175 -20.23 6.27 -17.51
CA LEU A 175 -19.27 7.19 -16.92
C LEU A 175 -17.96 7.07 -17.68
N LYS A 176 -17.38 8.19 -18.09
CA LYS A 176 -16.10 8.23 -18.81
C LYS A 176 -15.08 9.00 -17.99
N PHE A 177 -13.96 8.37 -17.76
CA PHE A 177 -12.89 8.90 -16.94
C PHE A 177 -11.55 8.95 -17.68
N LYS A 178 -10.73 9.90 -17.27
CA LYS A 178 -9.31 10.00 -17.62
C LYS A 178 -8.48 9.88 -16.34
N LYS A 179 -7.38 9.15 -16.39
CA LYS A 179 -6.44 9.08 -15.25
C LYS A 179 -5.79 10.43 -15.06
N PHE A 180 -5.74 10.88 -13.80
CA PHE A 180 -5.16 12.16 -13.41
C PHE A 180 -3.66 12.00 -13.11
#